data_9e813e7e1f852b3fb245bd93152c1184
#
_entry.id   9e813e7e1f852b3fb245bd93152c1184
#
_cell.length_a   1.000
_cell.length_b   1.000
_cell.length_c   1.000
_cell.angle_alpha   90.00
_cell.angle_beta   90.00
_cell.angle_gamma   90.00
#
_symmetry.space_group_name_H-M   'P 1'
#
loop_
_entity.id
_entity.type
_entity.pdbx_description
1 polymer ?
#
loop_
_entity_poly.entity_id
_entity_poly.type
_entity_poly.pdbx_seq_one_letter_code
_entity_poly.pdbx_strand_id
1 'polypeptide(L)'
;MSDTGERRRIVLLIDADNAQASKVDVVLDDLANEGEARTRRAYGDWDDSHLNHWKAVLHERAIRPVQQYALTKGKNASDIALVVDAMDLLHRDQPDAFGLMSSDADFTPLVMHLRERGADVFGYGDSKSPAPFVNACTKFLHLDKIVSTEDVDEPSDLAASAGTTRVPTPKLRGDAAW
;
A
#
# COMPACT_ATOMS: atom_id res chain seq x y z
N MET A 1 10.87 -38.43 -6.05
CA MET A 1 10.68 -37.70 -4.78
C MET A 1 10.11 -36.36 -5.14
N SER A 2 8.81 -36.25 -5.00
CA SER A 2 8.12 -34.97 -5.27
C SER A 2 8.46 -34.01 -4.13
N ASP A 3 9.31 -33.05 -4.42
CA ASP A 3 9.45 -31.87 -3.56
C ASP A 3 8.14 -31.11 -3.64
N THR A 4 7.20 -31.47 -2.79
CA THR A 4 6.07 -30.60 -2.47
C THR A 4 6.64 -29.52 -1.57
N GLY A 5 7.38 -28.60 -2.17
CA GLY A 5 7.89 -27.43 -1.50
C GLY A 5 6.75 -26.73 -0.80
N GLU A 6 6.65 -26.93 0.51
CA GLU A 6 5.67 -26.25 1.34
C GLU A 6 5.91 -24.75 1.17
N ARG A 7 4.91 -24.03 0.64
CA ARG A 7 5.04 -22.59 0.44
C ARG A 7 5.25 -21.90 1.78
N ARG A 8 6.13 -20.90 1.83
CA ARG A 8 6.40 -20.12 3.03
C ARG A 8 5.11 -19.54 3.57
N ARG A 9 4.92 -19.60 4.87
CA ARG A 9 3.74 -19.06 5.55
C ARG A 9 3.97 -17.60 5.91
N ILE A 10 3.14 -16.74 5.40
CA ILE A 10 3.24 -15.29 5.57
C ILE A 10 2.02 -14.78 6.35
N VAL A 11 2.26 -13.89 7.29
CA VAL A 11 1.23 -13.10 7.97
C VAL A 11 1.27 -11.68 7.40
N LEU A 12 0.14 -11.19 6.89
CA LEU A 12 -0.01 -9.80 6.44
C LEU A 12 -0.72 -8.98 7.50
N LEU A 13 -0.06 -7.92 7.96
CA LEU A 13 -0.59 -6.95 8.91
C LEU A 13 -0.66 -5.58 8.24
N ILE A 14 -1.82 -4.96 8.27
CA ILE A 14 -2.12 -3.70 7.60
C ILE A 14 -2.48 -2.63 8.63
N ASP A 15 -1.75 -1.53 8.63
CA ASP A 15 -2.08 -0.31 9.35
C ASP A 15 -3.09 0.50 8.50
N ALA A 16 -4.38 0.22 8.66
CA ALA A 16 -5.41 0.76 7.77
C ALA A 16 -5.61 2.28 7.95
N ASP A 17 -5.32 2.83 9.12
CA ASP A 17 -5.45 4.27 9.37
C ASP A 17 -4.46 5.09 8.52
N ASN A 18 -3.32 4.50 8.16
CA ASN A 18 -2.23 5.16 7.44
C ASN A 18 -1.89 4.52 6.08
N ALA A 19 -2.56 3.43 5.70
CA ALA A 19 -2.32 2.75 4.43
C ALA A 19 -3.44 3.04 3.43
N GLN A 20 -3.12 2.87 2.14
CA GLN A 20 -4.08 3.06 1.05
C GLN A 20 -4.69 1.73 0.62
N ALA A 21 -6.00 1.62 0.72
CA ALA A 21 -6.75 0.42 0.32
C ALA A 21 -6.54 0.05 -1.16
N SER A 22 -6.38 1.05 -2.04
CA SER A 22 -6.12 0.85 -3.47
C SER A 22 -4.81 0.14 -3.78
N LYS A 23 -3.88 0.07 -2.83
CA LYS A 23 -2.56 -0.58 -3.00
C LYS A 23 -2.51 -2.01 -2.46
N VAL A 24 -3.59 -2.51 -1.88
CA VAL A 24 -3.63 -3.87 -1.30
C VAL A 24 -3.34 -4.95 -2.34
N ASP A 25 -3.85 -4.82 -3.56
CA ASP A 25 -3.61 -5.81 -4.61
C ASP A 25 -2.13 -5.90 -4.98
N VAL A 26 -1.42 -4.78 -5.04
CA VAL A 26 0.04 -4.76 -5.27
C VAL A 26 0.77 -5.51 -4.16
N VAL A 27 0.36 -5.30 -2.91
CA VAL A 27 0.95 -5.99 -1.74
C VAL A 27 0.71 -7.48 -1.82
N LEU A 28 -0.52 -7.90 -2.10
CA LEU A 28 -0.86 -9.33 -2.20
C LEU A 28 -0.14 -10.02 -3.36
N ASP A 29 0.00 -9.35 -4.50
CA ASP A 29 0.72 -9.88 -5.65
C ASP A 29 2.21 -10.05 -5.35
N ASP A 30 2.83 -9.07 -4.68
CA ASP A 30 4.23 -9.18 -4.28
C ASP A 30 4.44 -10.30 -3.25
N LEU A 31 3.58 -10.42 -2.25
CA LEU A 31 3.63 -11.49 -1.26
C LEU A 31 3.45 -12.88 -1.89
N ALA A 32 2.62 -12.99 -2.93
CA ALA A 32 2.41 -14.25 -3.64
C ALA A 32 3.69 -14.80 -4.30
N ASN A 33 4.65 -13.94 -4.62
CA ASN A 33 5.98 -14.34 -5.10
C ASN A 33 6.87 -14.91 -3.99
N GLU A 34 6.62 -14.51 -2.73
CA GLU A 34 7.43 -14.89 -1.58
C GLU A 34 6.86 -16.12 -0.84
N GLY A 35 5.55 -16.32 -0.89
CA GLY A 35 4.89 -17.39 -0.17
C GLY A 35 3.37 -17.28 -0.23
N GLU A 36 2.72 -17.73 0.83
CA GLU A 36 1.27 -17.69 0.98
C GLU A 36 0.86 -16.84 2.19
N ALA A 37 0.17 -15.74 1.95
CA ALA A 37 -0.39 -14.89 3.00
C ALA A 37 -1.71 -15.49 3.51
N ARG A 38 -1.62 -16.48 4.39
CA ARG A 38 -2.78 -17.16 4.98
C ARG A 38 -3.49 -16.33 6.03
N THR A 39 -2.75 -15.57 6.81
CA THR A 39 -3.29 -14.66 7.82
C THR A 39 -3.21 -13.25 7.29
N ARG A 40 -4.34 -12.57 7.19
CA ARG A 40 -4.45 -11.19 6.70
C ARG A 40 -5.32 -10.41 7.67
N ARG A 41 -4.74 -9.39 8.31
CA ARG A 41 -5.43 -8.56 9.29
C ARG A 41 -5.19 -7.08 9.01
N ALA A 42 -6.23 -6.28 9.16
CA ALA A 42 -6.17 -4.83 9.06
C ALA A 42 -6.66 -4.18 10.36
N TYR A 43 -5.88 -3.25 10.86
CA TYR A 43 -6.07 -2.60 12.15
C TYR A 43 -6.51 -1.17 11.96
N GLY A 44 -7.54 -0.76 12.64
CA GLY A 44 -8.08 0.58 12.58
C GLY A 44 -9.31 0.75 13.46
N ASP A 45 -9.79 1.98 13.53
CA ASP A 45 -11.12 2.28 14.09
C ASP A 45 -12.15 2.20 12.97
N TRP A 46 -12.78 1.05 12.84
CA TRP A 46 -13.72 0.75 11.74
C TRP A 46 -15.06 1.47 11.86
N ASP A 47 -15.35 2.06 13.02
CA ASP A 47 -16.51 2.95 13.22
C ASP A 47 -16.27 4.35 12.61
N ASP A 48 -15.01 4.71 12.35
CA ASP A 48 -14.67 5.96 11.70
C ASP A 48 -14.99 5.88 10.20
N SER A 49 -15.76 6.88 9.72
CA SER A 49 -16.22 6.93 8.34
C SER A 49 -15.08 7.07 7.31
N HIS A 50 -13.91 7.58 7.70
CA HIS A 50 -12.78 7.70 6.79
C HIS A 50 -12.19 6.35 6.36
N LEU A 51 -12.51 5.26 7.07
CA LEU A 51 -12.14 3.90 6.69
C LEU A 51 -13.21 3.17 5.87
N ASN A 52 -14.31 3.81 5.51
CA ASN A 52 -15.39 3.17 4.76
C ASN A 52 -14.94 2.59 3.42
N HIS A 53 -13.96 3.21 2.76
CA HIS A 53 -13.40 2.72 1.50
C HIS A 53 -12.64 1.38 1.63
N TRP A 54 -12.24 1.01 2.83
CA TRP A 54 -11.61 -0.28 3.11
C TRP A 54 -12.61 -1.44 3.12
N LYS A 55 -13.89 -1.21 3.40
CA LYS A 55 -14.86 -2.28 3.68
C LYS A 55 -15.02 -3.26 2.53
N ALA A 56 -15.10 -2.77 1.30
CA ALA A 56 -15.17 -3.62 0.11
C ALA A 56 -13.89 -4.44 -0.07
N VAL A 57 -12.73 -3.82 0.09
CA VAL A 57 -11.41 -4.46 -0.05
C VAL A 57 -11.22 -5.57 1.00
N LEU A 58 -11.61 -5.32 2.24
CA LEU A 58 -11.53 -6.32 3.31
C LEU A 58 -12.31 -7.59 2.95
N HIS A 59 -13.52 -7.41 2.46
CA HIS A 59 -14.39 -8.52 2.07
C HIS A 59 -13.84 -9.27 0.84
N GLU A 60 -13.51 -8.54 -0.21
CA GLU A 60 -13.05 -9.11 -1.48
C GLU A 60 -11.71 -9.84 -1.37
N ARG A 61 -10.84 -9.39 -0.48
CA ARG A 61 -9.47 -9.93 -0.33
C ARG A 61 -9.30 -10.81 0.91
N ALA A 62 -10.39 -11.18 1.56
CA ALA A 62 -10.39 -12.01 2.76
C ALA A 62 -9.44 -11.48 3.85
N ILE A 63 -9.51 -10.18 4.11
CA ILE A 63 -8.75 -9.50 5.15
C ILE A 63 -9.65 -9.33 6.37
N ARG A 64 -9.19 -9.81 7.52
CA ARG A 64 -9.92 -9.69 8.77
C ARG A 64 -9.73 -8.31 9.39
N PRO A 65 -10.79 -7.51 9.58
CA PRO A 65 -10.68 -6.27 10.33
C PRO A 65 -10.50 -6.57 11.82
N VAL A 66 -9.58 -5.86 12.45
CA VAL A 66 -9.40 -5.85 13.90
C VAL A 66 -9.79 -4.48 14.41
N GLN A 67 -10.85 -4.43 15.20
CA GLN A 67 -11.35 -3.19 15.77
C GLN A 67 -10.54 -2.79 16.98
N GLN A 68 -10.08 -1.55 17.00
CA GLN A 68 -9.49 -0.94 18.15
C GLN A 68 -10.12 0.44 18.37
N TYR A 69 -10.90 0.58 19.41
CA TYR A 69 -11.46 1.87 19.79
C TYR A 69 -10.38 2.75 20.36
N ALA A 70 -10.32 3.99 19.90
CA ALA A 70 -9.48 5.02 20.47
C ALA A 70 -10.06 5.43 21.83
N LEU A 71 -9.49 4.90 22.90
CA LEU A 71 -9.88 5.25 24.29
C LEU A 71 -9.49 6.69 24.63
N THR A 72 -8.52 7.26 23.91
CA THR A 72 -8.06 8.63 24.06
C THR A 72 -7.73 9.18 22.66
N LYS A 73 -8.21 10.39 22.34
CA LYS A 73 -7.93 11.04 21.07
C LYS A 73 -6.42 11.20 20.83
N GLY A 74 -5.95 10.88 19.61
CA GLY A 74 -4.56 11.05 19.18
C GLY A 74 -3.60 10.01 19.73
N LYS A 75 -4.07 8.90 20.27
CA LYS A 75 -3.24 7.79 20.75
C LYS A 75 -3.19 6.63 19.73
N ASN A 76 -2.06 5.93 19.70
CA ASN A 76 -1.74 4.85 18.77
C ASN A 76 -2.39 3.50 19.16
N ALA A 77 -3.68 3.48 19.47
CA ALA A 77 -4.36 2.28 19.93
C ALA A 77 -4.34 1.16 18.88
N SER A 78 -4.55 1.50 17.61
CA SER A 78 -4.49 0.53 16.51
C SER A 78 -3.07 0.00 16.28
N ASP A 79 -2.05 0.85 16.43
CA ASP A 79 -0.63 0.47 16.31
C ASP A 79 -0.24 -0.51 17.41
N ILE A 80 -0.67 -0.26 18.64
CA ILE A 80 -0.43 -1.17 19.77
C ILE A 80 -1.10 -2.51 19.54
N ALA A 81 -2.34 -2.53 19.06
CA ALA A 81 -3.05 -3.76 18.74
C ALA A 81 -2.33 -4.57 17.64
N LEU A 82 -1.80 -3.91 16.61
CA LEU A 82 -1.00 -4.55 15.58
C LEU A 82 0.26 -5.19 16.16
N VAL A 83 0.98 -4.48 17.03
CA VAL A 83 2.20 -4.99 17.66
C VAL A 83 1.91 -6.19 18.54
N VAL A 84 0.87 -6.13 19.38
CA VAL A 84 0.45 -7.24 20.25
C VAL A 84 0.10 -8.48 19.43
N ASP A 85 -0.68 -8.31 18.37
CA ASP A 85 -1.05 -9.42 17.48
C ASP A 85 0.17 -10.00 16.75
N ALA A 86 1.07 -9.17 16.27
CA ALA A 86 2.31 -9.63 15.63
C ALA A 86 3.14 -10.49 16.57
N MET A 87 3.28 -10.09 17.82
CA MET A 87 4.02 -10.84 18.83
C MET A 87 3.33 -12.17 19.16
N ASP A 88 2.01 -12.16 19.32
CA ASP A 88 1.24 -13.38 19.56
C ASP A 88 1.35 -14.37 18.40
N LEU A 89 1.19 -13.89 17.16
CA LEU A 89 1.33 -14.70 15.96
C LEU A 89 2.74 -15.26 15.77
N LEU A 90 3.77 -14.46 16.10
CA LEU A 90 5.16 -14.93 16.07
C LEU A 90 5.36 -16.13 16.98
N HIS A 91 4.86 -16.07 18.21
CA HIS A 91 5.05 -17.11 19.20
C HIS A 91 4.16 -18.34 18.97
N ARG A 92 2.90 -18.11 18.60
CA ARG A 92 1.93 -19.19 18.43
C ARG A 92 2.08 -19.95 17.13
N ASP A 93 2.20 -19.22 16.03
CA ASP A 93 2.14 -19.80 14.68
C ASP A 93 3.50 -19.94 14.01
N GLN A 94 4.52 -19.25 14.51
CA GLN A 94 5.90 -19.27 13.98
C GLN A 94 5.94 -19.13 12.44
N PRO A 95 5.36 -18.07 11.86
CA PRO A 95 5.36 -17.88 10.42
C PRO A 95 6.78 -17.65 9.89
N ASP A 96 6.99 -17.95 8.62
CA ASP A 96 8.29 -17.73 7.96
C ASP A 96 8.56 -16.26 7.69
N ALA A 97 7.50 -15.48 7.47
CA ALA A 97 7.61 -14.05 7.18
C ALA A 97 6.37 -13.28 7.61
N PHE A 98 6.56 -11.97 7.78
CA PHE A 98 5.50 -10.99 7.96
C PHE A 98 5.53 -9.99 6.80
N GLY A 99 4.36 -9.67 6.24
CA GLY A 99 4.15 -8.47 5.45
C GLY A 99 3.62 -7.37 6.36
N LEU A 100 4.21 -6.21 6.33
CA LEU A 100 3.78 -5.04 7.10
C LEU A 100 3.48 -3.88 6.15
N MET A 101 2.21 -3.53 6.02
CA MET A 101 1.76 -2.42 5.19
C MET A 101 1.57 -1.18 6.06
N SER A 102 2.60 -0.38 6.15
CA SER A 102 2.65 0.88 6.91
C SER A 102 3.89 1.67 6.53
N SER A 103 3.83 3.00 6.69
CA SER A 103 4.98 3.90 6.57
C SER A 103 5.44 4.44 7.93
N ASP A 104 4.89 3.93 9.02
CA ASP A 104 5.15 4.44 10.36
C ASP A 104 6.44 3.85 10.94
N ALA A 105 7.43 4.73 11.17
CA ALA A 105 8.73 4.36 11.74
C ALA A 105 8.63 3.83 13.18
N ASP A 106 7.52 4.07 13.89
CA ASP A 106 7.30 3.54 15.24
C ASP A 106 7.23 2.01 15.26
N PHE A 107 7.01 1.38 14.11
CA PHE A 107 7.09 -0.08 13.97
C PHE A 107 8.51 -0.62 13.80
N THR A 108 9.53 0.22 13.71
CA THR A 108 10.93 -0.24 13.57
C THR A 108 11.35 -1.24 14.64
N PRO A 109 11.07 -1.02 15.95
CA PRO A 109 11.39 -1.99 16.99
C PRO A 109 10.69 -3.34 16.79
N LEU A 110 9.44 -3.34 16.32
CA LEU A 110 8.73 -4.57 16.00
C LEU A 110 9.42 -5.33 14.87
N VAL A 111 9.75 -4.64 13.78
CA VAL A 111 10.44 -5.25 12.63
C VAL A 111 11.76 -5.89 13.05
N MET A 112 12.54 -5.19 13.84
CA MET A 112 13.82 -5.70 14.36
C MET A 112 13.60 -6.96 15.21
N HIS A 113 12.62 -6.96 16.08
CA HIS A 113 12.30 -8.10 16.94
C HIS A 113 11.87 -9.33 16.13
N LEU A 114 10.99 -9.15 15.14
CA LEU A 114 10.53 -10.25 14.28
C LEU A 114 11.72 -10.88 13.53
N ARG A 115 12.63 -10.06 13.02
CA ARG A 115 13.81 -10.53 12.30
C ARG A 115 14.81 -11.23 13.21
N GLU A 116 15.04 -10.74 14.41
CA GLU A 116 15.90 -11.39 15.41
C GLU A 116 15.38 -12.78 15.78
N ARG A 117 14.07 -12.99 15.68
CA ARG A 117 13.43 -14.30 15.94
C ARG A 117 13.37 -15.19 14.70
N GLY A 118 13.98 -14.79 13.59
CA GLY A 118 14.12 -15.59 12.38
C GLY A 118 13.02 -15.44 11.34
N ALA A 119 12.07 -14.54 11.53
CA ALA A 119 11.08 -14.22 10.51
C ALA A 119 11.59 -13.14 9.57
N ASP A 120 11.35 -13.27 8.27
CA ASP A 120 11.54 -12.18 7.34
C ASP A 120 10.43 -11.13 7.50
N VAL A 121 10.74 -9.88 7.18
CA VAL A 121 9.75 -8.80 7.17
C VAL A 121 9.79 -8.08 5.83
N PHE A 122 8.67 -8.15 5.13
CA PHE A 122 8.43 -7.43 3.87
C PHE A 122 7.62 -6.17 4.17
N GLY A 123 8.26 -5.01 4.07
CA GLY A 123 7.63 -3.73 4.31
C GLY A 123 7.00 -3.15 3.05
N TYR A 124 5.84 -2.54 3.21
CA TYR A 124 5.09 -1.87 2.14
C TYR A 124 4.64 -0.50 2.62
N GLY A 125 5.23 0.52 2.08
CA GLY A 125 4.94 1.89 2.46
C GLY A 125 5.18 2.87 1.31
N ASP A 126 5.07 4.15 1.62
CA ASP A 126 5.34 5.22 0.65
C ASP A 126 6.83 5.64 0.64
N SER A 127 7.17 6.55 -0.27
CA SER A 127 8.54 7.08 -0.39
C SER A 127 8.96 7.96 0.77
N LYS A 128 8.04 8.36 1.65
CA LYS A 128 8.34 9.12 2.88
C LYS A 128 8.72 8.23 4.05
N SER A 129 8.65 6.91 3.89
CA SER A 129 9.09 5.97 4.92
C SER A 129 10.54 6.24 5.30
N PRO A 130 10.84 6.46 6.60
CA PRO A 130 12.20 6.79 7.04
C PRO A 130 13.19 5.66 6.74
N ALA A 131 14.44 6.02 6.39
CA ALA A 131 15.47 5.05 6.06
C ALA A 131 15.73 4.00 7.15
N PRO A 132 15.71 4.31 8.46
CA PRO A 132 15.86 3.28 9.50
C PRO A 132 14.79 2.20 9.44
N PHE A 133 13.54 2.57 9.16
CA PHE A 133 12.43 1.62 9.00
C PHE A 133 12.61 0.75 7.75
N VAL A 134 12.91 1.38 6.63
CA VAL A 134 13.17 0.66 5.36
C VAL A 134 14.31 -0.33 5.51
N ASN A 135 15.41 0.09 6.12
CA ASN A 135 16.61 -0.75 6.30
C ASN A 135 16.41 -1.89 7.31
N ALA A 136 15.50 -1.74 8.26
CA ALA A 136 15.17 -2.81 9.21
C ALA A 136 14.44 -3.98 8.53
N CYS A 137 13.69 -3.73 7.46
CA CYS A 137 12.97 -4.75 6.72
C CYS A 137 13.92 -5.64 5.91
N THR A 138 13.54 -6.90 5.70
CA THR A 138 14.25 -7.80 4.78
C THR A 138 14.16 -7.27 3.35
N LYS A 139 12.99 -6.76 2.97
CA LYS A 139 12.69 -6.13 1.68
C LYS A 139 11.67 -5.03 1.92
N PHE A 140 11.76 -3.93 1.20
CA PHE A 140 10.79 -2.84 1.26
C PHE A 140 10.34 -2.43 -0.13
N LEU A 141 9.03 -2.31 -0.32
CA LEU A 141 8.42 -1.87 -1.56
C LEU A 141 7.74 -0.51 -1.36
N HIS A 142 8.15 0.47 -2.15
CA HIS A 142 7.53 1.79 -2.17
C HIS A 142 6.29 1.79 -3.07
N LEU A 143 5.11 1.77 -2.47
CA LEU A 143 3.84 1.60 -3.16
C LEU A 143 3.45 2.79 -4.04
N ASP A 144 3.85 4.00 -3.69
CA ASP A 144 3.59 5.22 -4.45
C ASP A 144 4.39 5.32 -5.76
N LYS A 145 5.43 4.52 -5.90
CA LYS A 145 6.23 4.41 -7.14
C LYS A 145 5.68 3.39 -8.13
N ILE A 146 4.68 2.62 -7.73
CA ILE A 146 4.07 1.58 -8.56
C ILE A 146 2.73 2.10 -9.07
N VAL A 147 2.60 2.18 -10.39
CA VAL A 147 1.33 2.51 -11.05
C VAL A 147 0.48 1.24 -11.05
N SER A 148 -0.62 1.25 -10.30
CA SER A 148 -1.63 0.19 -10.40
C SER A 148 -2.35 0.32 -11.74
N THR A 149 -2.75 -0.81 -12.33
CA THR A 149 -3.51 -0.83 -13.60
C THR A 149 -4.84 -0.07 -13.53
N GLU A 150 -5.32 0.25 -12.34
CA GLU A 150 -6.50 1.08 -12.11
C GLU A 150 -6.21 2.59 -12.23
N ASP A 151 -4.95 3.01 -12.16
CA ASP A 151 -4.55 4.41 -12.31
C ASP A 151 -4.37 4.82 -13.80
N VAL A 152 -4.60 3.90 -14.75
CA VAL A 152 -4.35 4.13 -16.19
C VAL A 152 -5.60 4.61 -16.95
N ASP A 153 -6.76 4.63 -16.32
CA ASP A 153 -8.05 4.98 -16.96
C ASP A 153 -8.53 6.43 -16.72
N GLU A 154 -7.62 7.40 -16.51
CA GLU A 154 -7.97 8.78 -16.81
C GLU A 154 -7.23 9.23 -18.07
N PRO A 155 -7.95 9.43 -19.21
CA PRO A 155 -7.36 10.13 -20.33
C PRO A 155 -7.08 11.56 -19.90
N SER A 156 -5.82 11.90 -19.77
CA SER A 156 -5.42 13.29 -19.62
C SER A 156 -5.89 14.05 -20.85
N ASP A 157 -6.93 14.86 -20.72
CA ASP A 157 -7.33 15.90 -21.65
C ASP A 157 -6.22 16.96 -21.75
N LEU A 158 -5.11 16.61 -22.37
CA LEU A 158 -4.07 17.54 -22.76
C LEU A 158 -3.70 17.31 -24.23
N ALA A 159 -4.68 17.41 -25.12
CA ALA A 159 -4.42 17.54 -26.55
C ALA A 159 -5.54 18.33 -27.21
N ALA A 160 -5.72 19.58 -26.85
CA ALA A 160 -6.52 20.54 -27.63
C ALA A 160 -5.95 21.94 -27.47
N SER A 161 -4.75 22.18 -27.99
CA SER A 161 -4.33 23.50 -28.43
C SER A 161 -3.29 23.40 -29.55
N ALA A 162 -3.66 22.77 -30.64
CA ALA A 162 -2.98 23.04 -31.91
C ALA A 162 -3.59 24.31 -32.46
N GLY A 163 -2.93 25.40 -32.20
CA GLY A 163 -3.27 26.69 -32.79
C GLY A 163 -3.20 26.63 -34.31
N THR A 164 -4.34 26.81 -34.95
CA THR A 164 -4.43 27.07 -36.37
C THR A 164 -3.93 28.50 -36.60
N THR A 165 -2.70 28.59 -37.04
CA THR A 165 -2.15 29.85 -37.58
C THR A 165 -2.85 30.13 -38.91
N ARG A 166 -3.82 31.04 -38.90
CA ARG A 166 -4.34 31.63 -40.12
C ARG A 166 -3.23 32.52 -40.73
N VAL A 167 -2.75 32.13 -41.89
CA VAL A 167 -1.93 32.97 -42.78
C VAL A 167 -2.83 34.10 -43.30
N PRO A 168 -2.46 35.37 -43.17
CA PRO A 168 -3.22 36.44 -43.81
C PRO A 168 -2.94 36.48 -45.31
N THR A 169 -3.97 36.40 -46.13
CA THR A 169 -3.91 36.68 -47.56
C THR A 169 -3.66 38.16 -47.83
N PRO A 170 -2.77 38.54 -48.77
CA PRO A 170 -2.55 39.91 -49.10
C PRO A 170 -3.73 40.47 -49.92
N LYS A 171 -4.25 41.62 -49.49
CA LYS A 171 -5.19 42.41 -50.27
C LYS A 171 -4.49 42.98 -51.48
N LEU A 172 -4.90 42.56 -52.65
CA LEU A 172 -4.60 43.24 -53.92
C LEU A 172 -5.34 44.56 -53.92
N ARG A 173 -4.58 45.65 -53.98
CA ARG A 173 -5.10 46.96 -54.36
C ARG A 173 -5.35 46.96 -55.87
N GLY A 174 -6.57 47.09 -56.24
CA GLY A 174 -6.93 47.48 -57.61
C GLY A 174 -7.08 48.97 -57.69
N ASP A 175 -6.09 49.59 -58.28
CA ASP A 175 -6.24 50.93 -58.81
C ASP A 175 -6.97 50.82 -60.16
N ALA A 176 -8.11 51.47 -60.26
CA ALA A 176 -8.65 51.81 -61.55
C ALA A 176 -9.12 53.26 -61.46
N ALA A 177 -8.33 54.09 -62.06
CA ALA A 177 -8.67 55.45 -62.44
C ALA A 177 -9.69 55.45 -63.58
N TRP A 178 -10.54 56.42 -63.56
CA TRP A 178 -11.49 57.10 -64.47
C TRP A 178 -12.82 57.27 -63.88
#